data_6f1824acc115f031dcc675a277d7bee3
#
_entry.id   6f1824acc115f031dcc675a277d7bee3
#
_cell.length_a   1.000
_cell.length_b   1.000
_cell.length_c   1.000
_cell.angle_alpha   90.00
_cell.angle_beta   90.00
_cell.angle_gamma   90.00
#
_symmetry.space_group_name_H-M   'P 1'
#
loop_
_entity.id
_entity.type
_entity.pdbx_description
1 polymer ?
#
loop_
_entity_poly.entity_id
_entity_poly.type
_entity_poly.pdbx_seq_one_letter_code
_entity_poly.pdbx_strand_id
1 'polypeptide(L)'
;VEQIAQIFTGKITDWSEVGGDAGEIACIGREANSGTRDGFESITDTKDACVLSQELNSTGAVIQAVASSPNAIGYASLSAVEGQEGIKAITVGGVEPTEETVLDGSYAIQRNFNFIVSDSTPLSETAQAFVDFATSADASDLIAGAGAVPVAE
;
A
#
# COMPACT_ATOMS: atom_id res chain seq x y z
N VAL A 1 10.34 2.89 8.02
CA VAL A 1 9.24 1.96 8.37
C VAL A 1 8.94 2.02 9.86
N GLU A 2 9.95 1.97 10.75
CA GLU A 2 9.75 1.95 12.22
C GLU A 2 8.93 3.15 12.74
N GLN A 3 9.21 4.38 12.29
CA GLN A 3 8.42 5.56 12.69
C GLN A 3 6.96 5.44 12.25
N ILE A 4 6.70 4.88 11.05
CA ILE A 4 5.35 4.64 10.55
C ILE A 4 4.63 3.63 11.46
N ALA A 5 5.30 2.54 11.84
CA ALA A 5 4.76 1.57 12.79
C ALA A 5 4.43 2.21 14.15
N GLN A 6 5.31 3.07 14.66
CA GLN A 6 5.10 3.78 15.92
C GLN A 6 3.91 4.77 15.86
N ILE A 7 3.74 5.47 14.72
CA ILE A 7 2.60 6.34 14.47
C ILE A 7 1.30 5.52 14.45
N PHE A 8 1.23 4.48 13.64
CA PHE A 8 0.01 3.68 13.51
C PHE A 8 -0.33 2.84 14.75
N THR A 9 0.63 2.59 15.65
CA THR A 9 0.38 1.94 16.95
C THR A 9 0.16 2.92 18.10
N GLY A 10 0.08 4.23 17.81
CA GLY A 10 -0.16 5.27 18.81
C GLY A 10 0.99 5.53 19.79
N LYS A 11 2.21 5.09 19.46
CA LYS A 11 3.42 5.39 20.24
C LYS A 11 3.97 6.78 19.95
N ILE A 12 3.76 7.26 18.72
CA ILE A 12 4.00 8.63 18.26
C ILE A 12 2.65 9.21 17.90
N THR A 13 2.28 10.32 18.53
CA THR A 13 0.94 10.91 18.40
C THR A 13 0.96 12.36 17.93
N ASP A 14 2.13 12.98 17.85
CA ASP A 14 2.29 14.35 17.39
C ASP A 14 3.39 14.43 16.32
N TRP A 15 3.14 15.21 15.26
CA TRP A 15 4.09 15.37 14.17
C TRP A 15 5.44 15.95 14.60
N SER A 16 5.50 16.73 15.68
CA SER A 16 6.75 17.27 16.22
C SER A 16 7.71 16.19 16.72
N GLU A 17 7.20 15.03 17.10
CA GLU A 17 8.02 13.90 17.54
C GLU A 17 8.84 13.27 16.37
N VAL A 18 8.44 13.54 15.14
CA VAL A 18 9.12 13.07 13.92
C VAL A 18 9.70 14.21 13.06
N GLY A 19 9.80 15.42 13.64
CA GLY A 19 10.43 16.57 13.00
C GLY A 19 9.53 17.44 12.14
N GLY A 20 8.21 17.25 12.23
CA GLY A 20 7.20 18.11 11.65
C GLY A 20 6.78 19.27 12.56
N ASP A 21 5.83 20.08 12.12
CA ASP A 21 5.15 21.06 12.94
C ASP A 21 4.26 20.37 13.98
N ALA A 22 4.10 20.98 15.17
CA ALA A 22 3.27 20.43 16.23
C ALA A 22 1.81 20.25 15.77
N GLY A 23 1.27 19.07 16.00
CA GLY A 23 -0.10 18.71 15.63
C GLY A 23 -0.39 17.24 15.88
N GLU A 24 -1.54 16.95 16.46
CA GLU A 24 -1.98 15.59 16.74
C GLU A 24 -2.15 14.79 15.42
N ILE A 25 -1.56 13.61 15.34
CA ILE A 25 -1.62 12.77 14.15
C ILE A 25 -2.95 12.02 14.10
N ALA A 26 -3.67 12.16 13.00
CA ALA A 26 -4.87 11.38 12.70
C ALA A 26 -4.52 10.21 11.77
N CYS A 27 -4.46 8.98 12.29
CA CYS A 27 -4.25 7.78 11.50
C CYS A 27 -5.56 7.33 10.84
N ILE A 28 -5.59 7.29 9.51
CA ILE A 28 -6.76 6.87 8.73
C ILE A 28 -6.43 5.60 7.98
N GLY A 29 -7.24 4.56 8.16
CA GLY A 29 -6.98 3.26 7.57
C GLY A 29 -8.21 2.60 6.98
N ARG A 30 -8.01 1.38 6.50
CA ARG A 30 -9.02 0.52 5.92
C ARG A 30 -9.63 -0.40 6.97
N GLU A 31 -10.81 -0.92 6.65
CA GLU A 31 -11.49 -1.97 7.42
C GLU A 31 -10.66 -3.26 7.53
N ALA A 32 -10.95 -4.07 8.53
CA ALA A 32 -10.17 -5.27 8.88
C ALA A 32 -10.01 -6.30 7.74
N ASN A 33 -10.99 -6.38 6.82
CA ASN A 33 -10.94 -7.32 5.68
C ASN A 33 -10.26 -6.75 4.42
N SER A 34 -9.63 -5.59 4.51
CA SER A 34 -8.94 -4.96 3.39
C SER A 34 -7.58 -5.62 3.14
N GLY A 35 -7.35 -6.11 1.92
CA GLY A 35 -6.04 -6.59 1.50
C GLY A 35 -4.96 -5.49 1.55
N THR A 36 -5.32 -4.22 1.35
CA THR A 36 -4.38 -3.09 1.50
C THR A 36 -3.96 -2.90 2.96
N ARG A 37 -4.91 -3.04 3.91
CA ARG A 37 -4.62 -3.03 5.33
C ARG A 37 -3.73 -4.20 5.74
N ASP A 38 -4.09 -5.41 5.36
CA ASP A 38 -3.31 -6.61 5.67
C ASP A 38 -1.87 -6.51 5.16
N GLY A 39 -1.68 -6.03 3.93
CA GLY A 39 -0.35 -5.77 3.37
C GLY A 39 0.44 -4.71 4.14
N PHE A 40 -0.19 -3.59 4.47
CA PHE A 40 0.43 -2.51 5.24
C PHE A 40 0.85 -2.99 6.64
N GLU A 41 -0.08 -3.60 7.38
CA GLU A 41 0.16 -4.11 8.73
C GLU A 41 1.23 -5.22 8.76
N SER A 42 1.28 -6.06 7.72
CA SER A 42 2.31 -7.11 7.59
C SER A 42 3.71 -6.53 7.39
N ILE A 43 3.84 -5.51 6.53
CA ILE A 43 5.14 -4.89 6.23
C ILE A 43 5.66 -4.04 7.39
N THR A 44 4.74 -3.39 8.11
CA THR A 44 5.08 -2.54 9.25
C THR A 44 5.15 -3.30 10.58
N ASP A 45 4.85 -4.61 10.57
CA ASP A 45 4.75 -5.45 11.77
C ASP A 45 3.78 -4.87 12.82
N THR A 46 2.62 -4.40 12.34
CA THR A 46 1.60 -3.77 13.17
C THR A 46 0.26 -4.52 13.14
N LYS A 47 0.28 -5.80 12.81
CA LYS A 47 -0.93 -6.61 12.68
C LYS A 47 -1.76 -6.58 13.97
N ASP A 48 -3.05 -6.24 13.81
CA ASP A 48 -4.01 -6.10 14.92
C ASP A 48 -3.63 -5.06 15.99
N ALA A 49 -2.60 -4.23 15.76
CA ALA A 49 -2.10 -3.24 16.70
C ALA A 49 -2.34 -1.79 16.26
N CYS A 50 -2.86 -1.56 15.06
CA CYS A 50 -3.11 -0.23 14.57
C CYS A 50 -4.22 0.48 15.36
N VAL A 51 -3.92 1.71 15.81
CA VAL A 51 -4.87 2.64 16.44
C VAL A 51 -5.30 3.65 15.38
N LEU A 52 -6.49 3.45 14.83
CA LEU A 52 -7.02 4.28 13.76
C LEU A 52 -8.00 5.31 14.30
N SER A 53 -7.84 6.57 13.90
CA SER A 53 -8.82 7.65 14.15
C SER A 53 -10.09 7.45 13.31
N GLN A 54 -9.92 6.88 12.10
CA GLN A 54 -11.03 6.50 11.22
C GLN A 54 -10.71 5.19 10.52
N GLU A 55 -11.71 4.31 10.44
CA GLU A 55 -11.70 3.08 9.66
C GLU A 55 -12.68 3.20 8.50
N LEU A 56 -12.23 3.06 7.27
CA LEU A 56 -13.00 3.34 6.06
C LEU A 56 -13.02 2.11 5.12
N ASN A 57 -14.09 1.98 4.35
CA ASN A 57 -14.38 0.80 3.54
C ASN A 57 -13.86 0.86 2.10
N SER A 58 -13.14 1.93 1.73
CA SER A 58 -12.51 2.03 0.41
C SER A 58 -11.24 2.85 0.43
N THR A 59 -10.32 2.57 -0.50
CA THR A 59 -9.07 3.34 -0.68
C THR A 59 -9.36 4.80 -1.03
N GLY A 60 -10.36 5.05 -1.89
CA GLY A 60 -10.76 6.41 -2.24
C GLY A 60 -11.28 7.21 -1.03
N ALA A 61 -12.00 6.57 -0.11
CA ALA A 61 -12.45 7.23 1.12
C ALA A 61 -11.27 7.59 2.04
N VAL A 62 -10.24 6.74 2.14
CA VAL A 62 -9.01 7.05 2.87
C VAL A 62 -8.31 8.26 2.26
N ILE A 63 -8.13 8.29 0.95
CA ILE A 63 -7.50 9.41 0.23
C ILE A 63 -8.26 10.72 0.49
N GLN A 64 -9.57 10.71 0.37
CA GLN A 64 -10.43 11.89 0.62
C GLN A 64 -10.33 12.38 2.08
N ALA A 65 -10.31 11.47 3.03
CA ALA A 65 -10.21 11.82 4.44
C ALA A 65 -8.82 12.42 4.77
N VAL A 66 -7.74 11.88 4.20
CA VAL A 66 -6.39 12.45 4.33
C VAL A 66 -6.31 13.82 3.67
N ALA A 67 -6.83 13.98 2.44
CA ALA A 67 -6.84 15.27 1.74
C ALA A 67 -7.61 16.37 2.49
N SER A 68 -8.59 15.99 3.27
CA SER A 68 -9.44 16.91 4.04
C SER A 68 -8.90 17.27 5.43
N SER A 69 -7.80 16.61 5.87
CA SER A 69 -7.24 16.78 7.21
C SER A 69 -5.72 17.02 7.16
N PRO A 70 -5.25 18.22 7.51
CA PRO A 70 -3.82 18.57 7.37
C PRO A 70 -2.88 17.74 8.25
N ASN A 71 -3.40 17.12 9.32
CA ASN A 71 -2.62 16.31 10.25
C ASN A 71 -2.84 14.80 10.06
N ALA A 72 -3.54 14.41 8.98
CA ALA A 72 -3.82 13.01 8.74
C ALA A 72 -2.69 12.29 8.00
N ILE A 73 -2.56 11.01 8.30
CA ILE A 73 -1.77 10.04 7.54
C ILE A 73 -2.62 8.82 7.24
N GLY A 74 -2.43 8.23 6.08
CA GLY A 74 -3.11 7.01 5.65
C GLY A 74 -2.23 6.18 4.74
N TYR A 75 -2.75 5.04 4.27
CA TYR A 75 -2.09 4.18 3.31
C TYR A 75 -3.04 3.82 2.16
N ALA A 76 -2.47 3.73 0.97
CA ALA A 76 -3.19 3.41 -0.27
C ALA A 76 -2.23 2.70 -1.25
N SER A 77 -2.78 2.13 -2.33
CA SER A 77 -1.95 1.63 -3.43
C SER A 77 -1.34 2.79 -4.22
N LEU A 78 -0.16 2.58 -4.82
CA LEU A 78 0.56 3.58 -5.60
C LEU A 78 -0.34 4.20 -6.68
N SER A 79 -0.98 3.37 -7.50
CA SER A 79 -1.89 3.83 -8.56
C SER A 79 -3.10 4.63 -8.07
N ALA A 80 -3.58 4.37 -6.86
CA ALA A 80 -4.70 5.12 -6.31
C ALA A 80 -4.32 6.55 -5.86
N VAL A 81 -3.04 6.79 -5.59
CA VAL A 81 -2.53 8.12 -5.17
C VAL A 81 -1.99 8.94 -6.33
N GLU A 82 -1.68 8.31 -7.46
CA GLU A 82 -1.22 9.01 -8.65
C GLU A 82 -2.27 10.01 -9.16
N GLY A 83 -1.83 11.23 -9.45
CA GLY A 83 -2.70 12.30 -9.94
C GLY A 83 -3.72 12.84 -8.94
N GLN A 84 -3.69 12.39 -7.67
CA GLN A 84 -4.57 12.92 -6.63
C GLN A 84 -4.07 14.26 -6.10
N GLU A 85 -4.98 15.24 -6.03
CA GLU A 85 -4.69 16.54 -5.42
C GLU A 85 -4.94 16.51 -3.90
N GLY A 86 -4.25 17.38 -3.17
CA GLY A 86 -4.44 17.55 -1.72
C GLY A 86 -3.77 16.49 -0.85
N ILE A 87 -3.06 15.54 -1.43
CA ILE A 87 -2.25 14.55 -0.71
C ILE A 87 -0.81 14.56 -1.19
N LYS A 88 0.09 14.04 -0.38
CA LYS A 88 1.49 13.84 -0.70
C LYS A 88 1.90 12.41 -0.34
N ALA A 89 2.40 11.67 -1.32
CA ALA A 89 3.08 10.41 -1.04
C ALA A 89 4.40 10.69 -0.29
N ILE A 90 4.63 9.97 0.79
CA ILE A 90 5.81 10.19 1.65
C ILE A 90 6.96 9.29 1.23
N THR A 91 8.18 9.80 1.34
CA THR A 91 9.40 9.00 1.21
C THR A 91 9.58 8.09 2.43
N VAL A 92 10.10 6.89 2.21
CA VAL A 92 10.42 5.95 3.27
C VAL A 92 11.91 5.62 3.19
N GLY A 93 12.65 5.92 4.25
CA GLY A 93 14.11 5.77 4.23
C GLY A 93 14.82 6.65 3.19
N GLY A 94 14.20 7.77 2.78
CA GLY A 94 14.71 8.65 1.74
C GLY A 94 14.36 8.22 0.31
N VAL A 95 13.62 7.13 0.14
CA VAL A 95 13.19 6.60 -1.17
C VAL A 95 11.77 7.05 -1.46
N GLU A 96 11.51 7.58 -2.67
CA GLU A 96 10.17 7.94 -3.13
C GLU A 96 9.41 6.71 -3.64
N PRO A 97 8.07 6.66 -3.48
CA PRO A 97 7.23 5.59 -4.02
C PRO A 97 6.99 5.82 -5.52
N THR A 98 7.79 5.21 -6.35
CA THR A 98 7.65 5.19 -7.81
C THR A 98 7.55 3.75 -8.30
N GLU A 99 7.09 3.55 -9.54
CA GLU A 99 7.10 2.20 -10.14
C GLU A 99 8.51 1.59 -10.12
N GLU A 100 9.53 2.36 -10.45
CA GLU A 100 10.93 1.93 -10.47
C GLU A 100 11.38 1.45 -9.07
N THR A 101 11.14 2.26 -8.02
CA THR A 101 11.56 1.93 -6.65
C THR A 101 10.73 0.82 -6.01
N VAL A 102 9.52 0.57 -6.52
CA VAL A 102 8.71 -0.61 -6.15
C VAL A 102 9.25 -1.85 -6.85
N LEU A 103 9.59 -1.78 -8.15
CA LEU A 103 10.11 -2.90 -8.92
C LEU A 103 11.48 -3.37 -8.43
N ASP A 104 12.39 -2.44 -8.14
CA ASP A 104 13.75 -2.77 -7.66
C ASP A 104 13.79 -3.12 -6.17
N GLY A 105 12.65 -2.98 -5.44
CA GLY A 105 12.52 -3.29 -4.03
C GLY A 105 13.13 -2.26 -3.08
N SER A 106 13.57 -1.09 -3.57
CA SER A 106 14.16 -0.03 -2.73
C SER A 106 13.12 0.71 -1.89
N TYR A 107 11.86 0.83 -2.37
CA TYR A 107 10.77 1.35 -1.55
C TYR A 107 10.26 0.28 -0.58
N ALA A 108 10.52 0.45 0.70
CA ALA A 108 10.35 -0.58 1.71
C ALA A 108 8.88 -0.98 2.01
N ILE A 109 7.89 -0.13 1.68
CA ILE A 109 6.46 -0.45 1.87
C ILE A 109 5.86 -0.89 0.54
N GLN A 110 6.16 -2.10 0.12
CA GLN A 110 5.65 -2.72 -1.09
C GLN A 110 5.40 -4.21 -0.86
N ARG A 111 4.53 -4.82 -1.66
CA ARG A 111 4.25 -6.25 -1.60
C ARG A 111 3.99 -6.80 -2.99
N ASN A 112 4.27 -8.08 -3.15
CA ASN A 112 3.94 -8.80 -4.37
C ASN A 112 2.50 -9.32 -4.36
N PHE A 113 1.88 -9.39 -5.53
CA PHE A 113 0.73 -10.24 -5.78
C PHE A 113 1.25 -11.60 -6.27
N ASN A 114 0.81 -12.69 -5.66
CA ASN A 114 1.28 -14.02 -6.00
C ASN A 114 0.12 -14.89 -6.49
N PHE A 115 0.32 -15.58 -7.61
CA PHE A 115 -0.55 -16.68 -7.99
C PHE A 115 -0.19 -17.92 -7.16
N ILE A 116 -1.20 -18.55 -6.59
CA ILE A 116 -1.02 -19.80 -5.82
C ILE A 116 -1.61 -20.92 -6.64
N VAL A 117 -0.79 -21.90 -6.96
CA VAL A 117 -1.17 -23.10 -7.69
C VAL A 117 -0.83 -24.34 -6.87
N SER A 118 -1.52 -25.47 -7.13
CA SER A 118 -1.19 -26.74 -6.47
C SER A 118 0.14 -27.27 -7.00
N ASP A 119 0.98 -27.75 -6.10
CA ASP A 119 2.23 -28.44 -6.43
C ASP A 119 2.02 -29.90 -6.80
N SER A 120 0.88 -30.48 -6.39
CA SER A 120 0.54 -31.90 -6.56
C SER A 120 -0.46 -32.17 -7.70
N THR A 121 -1.13 -31.13 -8.22
CA THR A 121 -2.13 -31.27 -9.28
C THR A 121 -1.80 -30.30 -10.42
N PRO A 122 -1.49 -30.80 -11.62
CA PRO A 122 -1.23 -29.95 -12.78
C PRO A 122 -2.43 -29.04 -13.08
N LEU A 123 -2.13 -27.82 -13.51
CA LEU A 123 -3.17 -26.91 -14.00
C LEU A 123 -3.84 -27.50 -15.25
N SER A 124 -5.11 -27.18 -15.45
CA SER A 124 -5.75 -27.41 -16.75
C SER A 124 -5.09 -26.52 -17.81
N GLU A 125 -5.19 -26.90 -19.09
CA GLU A 125 -4.63 -26.11 -20.20
C GLU A 125 -5.11 -24.65 -20.17
N THR A 126 -6.38 -24.41 -19.86
CA THR A 126 -6.95 -23.08 -19.76
C THR A 126 -6.38 -22.28 -18.59
N ALA A 127 -6.21 -22.93 -17.42
CA ALA A 127 -5.64 -22.28 -16.25
C ALA A 127 -4.16 -21.95 -16.45
N GLN A 128 -3.40 -22.86 -17.10
CA GLN A 128 -2.01 -22.61 -17.44
C GLN A 128 -1.89 -21.44 -18.43
N ALA A 129 -2.71 -21.41 -19.49
CA ALA A 129 -2.72 -20.30 -20.44
C ALA A 129 -3.05 -18.94 -19.80
N PHE A 130 -3.94 -18.94 -18.79
CA PHE A 130 -4.22 -17.72 -18.00
C PHE A 130 -3.00 -17.26 -17.21
N VAL A 131 -2.33 -18.17 -16.49
CA VAL A 131 -1.12 -17.85 -15.72
C VAL A 131 -0.01 -17.35 -16.63
N ASP A 132 0.22 -18.04 -17.75
CA ASP A 132 1.23 -17.67 -18.75
C ASP A 132 0.97 -16.28 -19.31
N PHE A 133 -0.29 -15.96 -19.65
CA PHE A 133 -0.68 -14.61 -20.08
C PHE A 133 -0.49 -13.57 -18.97
N ALA A 134 -0.98 -13.86 -17.77
CA ALA A 134 -0.96 -12.90 -16.65
C ALA A 134 0.47 -12.59 -16.13
N THR A 135 1.45 -13.44 -16.44
CA THR A 135 2.87 -13.23 -16.11
C THR A 135 3.71 -12.75 -17.30
N SER A 136 3.09 -12.60 -18.48
CA SER A 136 3.77 -12.12 -19.68
C SER A 136 3.73 -10.60 -19.83
N ALA A 137 4.60 -10.05 -20.68
CA ALA A 137 4.60 -8.65 -21.02
C ALA A 137 3.29 -8.17 -21.69
N ASP A 138 2.54 -9.08 -22.33
CA ASP A 138 1.25 -8.76 -22.97
C ASP A 138 0.15 -8.35 -21.96
N ALA A 139 0.31 -8.73 -20.67
CA ALA A 139 -0.61 -8.34 -19.62
C ALA A 139 -0.26 -7.01 -18.94
N SER A 140 0.91 -6.41 -19.24
CA SER A 140 1.42 -5.23 -18.54
C SER A 140 0.45 -4.07 -18.50
N ASP A 141 -0.15 -3.70 -19.64
CA ASP A 141 -1.10 -2.59 -19.71
C ASP A 141 -2.38 -2.86 -18.88
N LEU A 142 -2.82 -4.11 -18.82
CA LEU A 142 -3.99 -4.51 -18.04
C LEU A 142 -3.67 -4.47 -16.53
N ILE A 143 -2.48 -4.93 -16.14
CA ILE A 143 -2.01 -4.93 -14.75
C ILE A 143 -1.83 -3.49 -14.26
N ALA A 144 -1.20 -2.63 -15.05
CA ALA A 144 -1.06 -1.21 -14.74
C ALA A 144 -2.43 -0.52 -14.65
N GLY A 145 -3.34 -0.79 -15.59
CA GLY A 145 -4.71 -0.26 -15.56
C GLY A 145 -5.53 -0.74 -14.36
N ALA A 146 -5.20 -1.91 -13.79
CA ALA A 146 -5.79 -2.42 -12.55
C ALA A 146 -5.13 -1.87 -11.28
N GLY A 147 -4.06 -1.09 -11.43
CA GLY A 147 -3.40 -0.40 -10.33
C GLY A 147 -2.28 -1.17 -9.64
N ALA A 148 -1.71 -2.14 -10.30
CA ALA A 148 -0.52 -2.84 -9.86
C ALA A 148 0.67 -2.51 -10.78
N VAL A 149 1.87 -2.66 -10.25
CA VAL A 149 3.11 -2.51 -11.03
C VAL A 149 3.40 -3.84 -11.72
N PRO A 150 3.44 -3.89 -13.06
CA PRO A 150 3.68 -5.14 -13.77
C PRO A 150 5.13 -5.61 -13.57
N VAL A 151 5.29 -6.89 -13.27
CA VAL A 151 6.58 -7.60 -13.22
C VAL A 151 6.62 -8.47 -14.46
N ALA A 152 7.04 -7.89 -15.61
CA ALA A 152 7.24 -8.65 -16.82
C ALA A 152 8.69 -9.19 -16.85
N GLU A 153 8.82 -10.51 -17.03
CA GLU A 153 10.10 -11.15 -17.38
C GLU A 153 10.39 -11.02 -18.88
#